data_e4688b3c6dc10f3386e0d520ef021e09
#
_entry.id   e4688b3c6dc10f3386e0d520ef021e09
#
_cell.length_a   1.000
_cell.length_b   1.000
_cell.length_c   1.000
_cell.angle_alpha   90.00
_cell.angle_beta   90.00
_cell.angle_gamma   90.00
#
_symmetry.space_group_name_H-M   'P 1'
#
loop_
_entity.id
_entity.type
_entity.pdbx_description
1 polymer ?
#
loop_
_entity_poly.entity_id
_entity_poly.type
_entity_poly.pdbx_seq_one_letter_code
_entity_poly.pdbx_strand_id
1 'polypeptide(L)'
;MGELKIGRGIDTLKHDLSSYTLSSQIIPKGLASLFLDEIERTSSGRIAESGLIPKYFSEEGNKKKGRSEANFNWEKQELTLVTRDGQQTLPLIADSADQATLPYLFAFKEELPMKSSIYITDGRRLKLYQYERKDDDVINTAIGALEVAHFKKVVDNDTDRQFEFWLSHQHNSLPVKIRFIDKKGNVIESTV
;
A
#
# COMPACT_ATOMS: atom_id res chain seq x y z
N MET A 1 6.10 -24.44 -12.54
CA MET A 1 5.42 -23.43 -13.37
C MET A 1 6.33 -22.20 -13.40
N GLY A 2 6.67 -21.69 -14.58
CA GLY A 2 7.50 -20.49 -14.69
C GLY A 2 6.74 -19.24 -14.27
N GLU A 3 7.43 -18.27 -13.70
CA GLU A 3 6.88 -16.95 -13.40
C GLU A 3 6.55 -16.22 -14.71
N LEU A 4 5.33 -15.71 -14.83
CA LEU A 4 4.90 -14.90 -15.96
C LEU A 4 4.96 -13.42 -15.60
N LYS A 5 5.78 -12.65 -16.29
CA LYS A 5 5.85 -11.20 -16.10
C LYS A 5 4.61 -10.54 -16.72
N ILE A 6 3.68 -10.11 -15.86
CA ILE A 6 2.37 -9.55 -16.26
C ILE A 6 2.34 -8.01 -16.30
N GLY A 7 3.38 -7.33 -15.84
CA GLY A 7 3.42 -5.87 -15.80
C GLY A 7 4.65 -5.32 -15.09
N ARG A 8 4.56 -4.05 -14.74
CA ARG A 8 5.51 -3.36 -13.86
C ARG A 8 4.78 -2.45 -12.89
N GLY A 9 5.33 -2.29 -11.69
CA GLY A 9 4.99 -1.23 -10.75
C GLY A 9 6.07 -0.14 -10.79
N ILE A 10 5.66 1.12 -10.63
CA ILE A 10 6.58 2.25 -10.47
C ILE A 10 6.05 3.08 -9.32
N ASP A 11 6.82 3.13 -8.24
CA ASP A 11 6.52 3.98 -7.11
C ASP A 11 7.55 5.12 -7.05
N THR A 12 7.07 6.33 -6.85
CA THR A 12 7.89 7.52 -6.70
C THR A 12 7.50 8.22 -5.41
N LEU A 13 8.38 8.14 -4.42
CA LEU A 13 8.23 8.85 -3.15
C LEU A 13 9.10 10.12 -3.18
N LYS A 14 8.46 11.27 -3.17
CA LYS A 14 9.11 12.58 -2.99
C LYS A 14 8.81 13.07 -1.58
N HIS A 15 9.81 13.50 -0.85
CA HIS A 15 9.63 14.01 0.50
C HIS A 15 10.66 15.08 0.85
N ASP A 16 10.29 15.90 1.81
CA ASP A 16 11.17 16.76 2.61
C ASP A 16 11.13 16.32 4.08
N LEU A 17 11.55 17.17 5.01
CA LEU A 17 11.52 16.83 6.44
C LEU A 17 10.11 16.80 7.04
N SER A 18 9.10 17.31 6.38
CA SER A 18 7.76 17.53 6.93
C SER A 18 6.63 16.96 6.09
N SER A 19 6.82 16.83 4.79
CA SER A 19 5.77 16.45 3.84
C SER A 19 6.22 15.35 2.88
N TYR A 20 5.25 14.64 2.30
CA TYR A 20 5.49 13.65 1.26
C TYR A 20 4.46 13.73 0.14
N THR A 21 4.87 13.26 -1.02
CA THR A 21 3.97 12.87 -2.13
C THR A 21 4.46 11.53 -2.66
N LEU A 22 3.57 10.54 -2.66
CA LEU A 22 3.78 9.21 -3.20
C LEU A 22 2.90 9.03 -4.43
N SER A 23 3.49 8.70 -5.56
CA SER A 23 2.81 8.28 -6.79
C SER A 23 3.13 6.82 -7.06
N SER A 24 2.12 6.01 -7.30
CA SER A 24 2.24 4.57 -7.59
C SER A 24 1.49 4.25 -8.88
N GLN A 25 2.19 3.67 -9.85
CA GLN A 25 1.63 3.25 -11.13
C GLN A 25 1.80 1.75 -11.30
N ILE A 26 0.71 1.06 -11.62
CA ILE A 26 0.70 -0.37 -11.97
C ILE A 26 0.32 -0.48 -13.43
N ILE A 27 1.27 -0.88 -14.27
CA ILE A 27 1.16 -0.91 -15.72
C ILE A 27 1.19 -2.36 -16.20
N PRO A 28 0.04 -2.97 -16.55
CA PRO A 28 -0.01 -4.30 -17.15
C PRO A 28 0.69 -4.33 -18.50
N LYS A 29 1.29 -5.47 -18.86
CA LYS A 29 1.98 -5.68 -20.14
C LYS A 29 1.55 -6.97 -20.83
N GLY A 30 1.73 -7.02 -22.13
CA GLY A 30 1.41 -8.19 -22.96
C GLY A 30 -0.08 -8.56 -22.88
N LEU A 31 -0.38 -9.84 -22.80
CA LEU A 31 -1.76 -10.33 -22.72
C LEU A 31 -2.49 -9.85 -21.45
N ALA A 32 -1.78 -9.56 -20.38
CA ALA A 32 -2.38 -9.06 -19.15
C ALA A 32 -3.08 -7.70 -19.33
N SER A 33 -2.59 -6.85 -20.23
CA SER A 33 -3.22 -5.54 -20.54
C SER A 33 -4.61 -5.64 -21.17
N LEU A 34 -5.01 -6.82 -21.66
CA LEU A 34 -6.36 -7.05 -22.19
C LEU A 34 -7.38 -7.27 -21.05
N PHE A 35 -6.95 -7.63 -19.87
CA PHE A 35 -7.81 -8.04 -18.74
C PHE A 35 -7.61 -7.20 -17.49
N LEU A 36 -6.46 -6.56 -17.34
CA LEU A 36 -6.10 -5.72 -16.21
C LEU A 36 -6.03 -4.26 -16.64
N ASP A 37 -6.63 -3.39 -15.84
CA ASP A 37 -6.53 -1.95 -16.04
C ASP A 37 -5.17 -1.44 -15.50
N GLU A 38 -4.64 -0.39 -16.14
CA GLU A 38 -3.59 0.44 -15.53
C GLU A 38 -4.19 1.15 -14.32
N ILE A 39 -3.46 1.19 -13.22
CA ILE A 39 -3.89 1.83 -11.98
C ILE A 39 -2.86 2.88 -11.61
N GLU A 40 -3.32 4.09 -11.36
CA GLU A 40 -2.54 5.18 -10.81
C GLU A 40 -3.09 5.56 -9.43
N ARG A 41 -2.20 5.70 -8.46
CA ARG A 41 -2.52 6.16 -7.11
C ARG A 41 -1.63 7.31 -6.74
N THR A 42 -2.20 8.27 -6.06
CA THR A 42 -1.46 9.37 -5.45
C THR A 42 -1.85 9.48 -3.99
N SER A 43 -0.87 9.59 -3.12
CA SER A 43 -1.05 9.95 -1.72
C SER A 43 -0.16 11.13 -1.37
N SER A 44 -0.65 12.04 -0.59
CA SER A 44 0.14 13.16 -0.07
C SER A 44 -0.26 13.49 1.37
N GLY A 45 0.70 14.01 2.13
CA GLY A 45 0.47 14.30 3.53
C GLY A 45 1.74 14.79 4.22
N ARG A 46 1.81 14.54 5.53
CA ARG A 46 2.95 14.92 6.34
C ARG A 46 3.71 13.71 6.86
N ILE A 47 4.98 13.92 7.18
CA ILE A 47 5.84 12.96 7.86
C ILE A 47 5.84 13.29 9.35
N ALA A 48 5.71 12.28 10.19
CA ALA A 48 5.84 12.37 11.63
C ALA A 48 6.64 11.16 12.15
N GLU A 49 7.02 11.15 13.42
CA GLU A 49 7.67 10.00 14.05
C GLU A 49 6.88 8.70 13.92
N SER A 50 5.55 8.80 13.88
CA SER A 50 4.65 7.67 13.63
C SER A 50 4.65 7.16 12.17
N GLY A 51 5.36 7.82 11.25
CA GLY A 51 5.43 7.51 9.83
C GLY A 51 4.65 8.49 8.94
N LEU A 52 4.15 8.00 7.80
CA LEU A 52 3.39 8.81 6.84
C LEU A 52 1.96 9.04 7.32
N ILE A 53 1.55 10.30 7.41
CA ILE A 53 0.19 10.70 7.82
C ILE A 53 -0.50 11.34 6.60
N PRO A 54 -1.45 10.64 5.95
CA PRO A 54 -2.06 11.12 4.73
C PRO A 54 -3.00 12.30 5.00
N LYS A 55 -3.04 13.22 4.03
CA LYS A 55 -4.01 14.30 3.93
C LYS A 55 -4.96 14.07 2.75
N TYR A 56 -4.44 13.50 1.67
CA TYR A 56 -5.18 13.24 0.45
C TYR A 56 -4.72 11.92 -0.18
N PHE A 57 -5.67 11.19 -0.74
CA PHE A 57 -5.45 10.00 -1.56
C PHE A 57 -6.37 10.00 -2.76
N SER A 58 -5.88 9.51 -3.90
CA SER A 58 -6.70 9.19 -5.07
C SER A 58 -6.25 7.90 -5.73
N GLU A 59 -7.20 7.16 -6.32
CA GLU A 59 -6.99 6.04 -7.22
C GLU A 59 -7.76 6.26 -8.51
N GLU A 60 -7.08 6.09 -9.65
CA GLU A 60 -7.64 6.18 -10.99
C GLU A 60 -7.23 4.95 -11.82
N GLY A 61 -7.93 4.69 -12.94
CA GLY A 61 -7.60 3.61 -13.86
C GLY A 61 -8.51 2.38 -13.76
N ASN A 62 -9.26 2.19 -12.68
CA ASN A 62 -10.24 1.12 -12.61
C ASN A 62 -11.52 1.48 -13.36
N LYS A 63 -11.61 1.10 -14.64
CA LYS A 63 -12.73 1.46 -15.55
C LYS A 63 -14.10 1.08 -15.00
N LYS A 64 -14.20 -0.03 -14.26
CA LYS A 64 -15.48 -0.48 -13.68
C LYS A 64 -15.90 0.35 -12.49
N LYS A 65 -14.96 0.75 -11.63
CA LYS A 65 -15.23 1.45 -10.37
C LYS A 65 -15.09 2.96 -10.48
N GLY A 66 -14.41 3.46 -11.54
CA GLY A 66 -14.08 4.86 -11.69
C GLY A 66 -13.05 5.38 -10.68
N ARG A 67 -12.82 6.67 -10.69
CA ARG A 67 -11.94 7.37 -9.73
C ARG A 67 -12.51 7.30 -8.32
N SER A 68 -11.63 7.21 -7.34
CA SER A 68 -11.98 7.36 -5.92
C SER A 68 -10.95 8.23 -5.21
N GLU A 69 -11.41 8.96 -4.21
CA GLU A 69 -10.59 9.87 -3.42
C GLU A 69 -10.89 9.72 -1.93
N ALA A 70 -9.92 10.07 -1.12
CA ALA A 70 -10.07 10.20 0.33
C ALA A 70 -9.39 11.48 0.81
N ASN A 71 -10.13 12.31 1.54
CA ASN A 71 -9.66 13.52 2.18
C ASN A 71 -9.66 13.33 3.70
N PHE A 72 -8.48 13.46 4.33
CA PHE A 72 -8.27 13.24 5.75
C PHE A 72 -8.22 14.59 6.46
N ASN A 73 -9.24 14.92 7.22
CA ASN A 73 -9.27 16.08 8.09
C ASN A 73 -8.96 15.67 9.54
N TRP A 74 -7.69 15.73 9.91
CA TRP A 74 -7.22 15.30 11.22
C TRP A 74 -7.67 16.23 12.36
N GLU A 75 -7.91 17.50 12.08
CA GLU A 75 -8.39 18.48 13.06
C GLU A 75 -9.84 18.20 13.44
N LYS A 76 -10.68 17.90 12.44
CA LYS A 76 -12.10 17.59 12.64
C LYS A 76 -12.37 16.11 12.91
N GLN A 77 -11.35 15.26 12.80
CA GLN A 77 -11.47 13.79 12.86
C GLN A 77 -12.49 13.26 11.84
N GLU A 78 -12.44 13.76 10.60
CA GLU A 78 -13.33 13.41 9.51
C GLU A 78 -12.56 12.85 8.32
N LEU A 79 -13.03 11.73 7.77
CA LEU A 79 -12.59 11.15 6.52
C LEU A 79 -13.68 11.28 5.47
N THR A 80 -13.43 12.05 4.43
CA THR A 80 -14.36 12.21 3.32
C THR A 80 -13.93 11.35 2.15
N LEU A 81 -14.77 10.39 1.77
CA LEU A 81 -14.60 9.51 0.61
C LEU A 81 -15.42 10.03 -0.55
N VAL A 82 -14.81 10.14 -1.73
CA VAL A 82 -15.48 10.63 -2.96
C VAL A 82 -15.34 9.58 -4.05
N THR A 83 -16.46 9.22 -4.65
CA THR A 83 -16.54 8.28 -5.79
C THR A 83 -17.49 8.84 -6.84
N ARG A 84 -17.60 8.18 -7.99
CA ARG A 84 -18.59 8.54 -9.00
C ARG A 84 -20.05 8.46 -8.48
N ASP A 85 -20.29 7.65 -7.44
CA ASP A 85 -21.63 7.40 -6.89
C ASP A 85 -21.99 8.41 -5.80
N GLY A 86 -21.08 9.33 -5.46
CA GLY A 86 -21.29 10.40 -4.49
C GLY A 86 -20.18 10.52 -3.45
N GLN A 87 -20.48 11.26 -2.40
CA GLN A 87 -19.58 11.56 -1.29
C GLN A 87 -20.13 11.00 0.02
N GLN A 88 -19.24 10.47 0.85
CA GLN A 88 -19.54 10.00 2.20
C GLN A 88 -18.50 10.54 3.19
N THR A 89 -18.94 11.00 4.34
CA THR A 89 -18.05 11.37 5.45
C THR A 89 -18.18 10.35 6.58
N LEU A 90 -17.04 9.90 7.07
CA LEU A 90 -16.88 8.91 8.13
C LEU A 90 -16.02 9.51 9.25
N PRO A 91 -16.12 9.02 10.50
CA PRO A 91 -15.14 9.32 11.53
C PRO A 91 -13.74 8.90 11.07
N LEU A 92 -12.77 9.81 11.19
CA LEU A 92 -11.36 9.52 10.98
C LEU A 92 -10.79 8.95 12.28
N ILE A 93 -10.31 7.72 12.20
CA ILE A 93 -9.76 6.98 13.33
C ILE A 93 -8.25 7.21 13.35
N ALA A 94 -7.65 7.28 14.54
CA ALA A 94 -6.19 7.26 14.68
C ALA A 94 -5.58 6.07 13.95
N ASP A 95 -4.35 6.19 13.50
CA ASP A 95 -3.65 5.18 12.70
C ASP A 95 -4.37 4.81 11.38
N SER A 96 -5.12 5.78 10.80
CA SER A 96 -5.66 5.63 9.45
C SER A 96 -4.63 5.97 8.39
N ALA A 97 -4.59 5.16 7.34
CA ALA A 97 -3.74 5.32 6.18
C ALA A 97 -4.50 5.04 4.88
N ASP A 98 -3.86 5.20 3.74
CA ASP A 98 -4.42 4.86 2.44
C ASP A 98 -3.70 3.67 1.80
N GLN A 99 -4.27 3.16 0.72
CA GLN A 99 -3.76 1.97 0.04
C GLN A 99 -2.41 2.21 -0.66
N ALA A 100 -2.08 3.46 -1.05
CA ALA A 100 -0.78 3.75 -1.67
C ALA A 100 0.33 3.75 -0.62
N THR A 101 0.07 4.32 0.56
CA THR A 101 1.04 4.37 1.66
C THR A 101 1.22 3.05 2.39
N LEU A 102 0.33 2.08 2.20
CA LEU A 102 0.36 0.81 2.95
C LEU A 102 1.74 0.12 2.98
N PRO A 103 2.47 -0.07 1.87
CA PRO A 103 3.80 -0.68 1.93
C PRO A 103 4.86 0.21 2.58
N TYR A 104 4.59 1.50 2.73
CA TYR A 104 5.49 2.53 3.28
C TYR A 104 5.17 2.92 4.72
N LEU A 105 4.21 2.26 5.37
CA LEU A 105 3.72 2.62 6.71
C LEU A 105 4.82 2.68 7.77
N PHE A 106 5.86 1.89 7.58
CA PHE A 106 6.96 1.79 8.51
C PHE A 106 8.24 2.47 8.02
N ALA A 107 8.25 3.04 6.80
CA ALA A 107 9.29 3.93 6.35
C ALA A 107 9.34 5.15 7.29
N PHE A 108 10.52 5.63 7.60
CA PHE A 108 10.78 6.73 8.55
C PHE A 108 10.52 6.41 10.04
N LYS A 109 10.19 5.15 10.40
CA LYS A 109 10.14 4.70 11.80
C LYS A 109 11.52 4.19 12.22
N GLU A 110 11.92 4.54 13.45
CA GLU A 110 13.17 4.03 14.04
C GLU A 110 13.06 2.55 14.35
N GLU A 111 11.89 2.12 14.83
CA GLU A 111 11.65 0.73 15.19
C GLU A 111 10.45 0.15 14.44
N LEU A 112 10.61 -1.06 13.93
CA LEU A 112 9.56 -1.80 13.24
C LEU A 112 8.74 -2.60 14.26
N PRO A 113 7.41 -2.39 14.33
CA PRO A 113 6.56 -3.09 15.29
C PRO A 113 6.40 -4.58 14.95
N MET A 114 6.25 -5.44 15.96
CA MET A 114 5.93 -6.86 15.78
C MET A 114 4.49 -7.08 15.31
N LYS A 115 3.58 -6.22 15.74
CA LYS A 115 2.16 -6.24 15.33
C LYS A 115 1.68 -4.82 15.08
N SER A 116 0.78 -4.67 14.12
CA SER A 116 0.19 -3.38 13.79
C SER A 116 -1.28 -3.55 13.41
N SER A 117 -2.13 -2.64 13.91
CA SER A 117 -3.55 -2.56 13.54
C SER A 117 -3.78 -1.19 12.92
N ILE A 118 -4.16 -1.15 11.65
CA ILE A 118 -4.21 0.07 10.84
C ILE A 118 -5.51 0.12 10.06
N TYR A 119 -6.20 1.25 10.10
CA TYR A 119 -7.34 1.51 9.25
C TYR A 119 -6.88 1.98 7.87
N ILE A 120 -7.21 1.22 6.81
CA ILE A 120 -6.79 1.51 5.44
C ILE A 120 -8.00 1.88 4.59
N THR A 121 -7.88 2.98 3.86
CA THR A 121 -8.87 3.36 2.84
C THR A 121 -8.34 3.12 1.43
N ASP A 122 -9.23 2.68 0.54
CA ASP A 122 -9.07 2.60 -0.92
C ASP A 122 -9.82 3.74 -1.63
N GLY A 123 -10.19 4.81 -0.88
CA GLY A 123 -11.01 5.92 -1.36
C GLY A 123 -12.52 5.60 -1.45
N ARG A 124 -12.94 4.36 -1.19
CA ARG A 124 -14.34 3.92 -1.23
C ARG A 124 -14.87 3.44 0.11
N ARG A 125 -13.98 2.99 0.98
CA ARG A 125 -14.30 2.45 2.30
C ARG A 125 -13.09 2.54 3.21
N LEU A 126 -13.32 2.49 4.51
CA LEU A 126 -12.30 2.39 5.54
C LEU A 126 -12.42 1.02 6.21
N LYS A 127 -11.31 0.27 6.32
CA LYS A 127 -11.28 -1.06 6.93
C LYS A 127 -10.07 -1.20 7.84
N LEU A 128 -10.27 -1.90 8.96
CA LEU A 128 -9.19 -2.32 9.84
C LEU A 128 -8.45 -3.51 9.20
N TYR A 129 -7.13 -3.41 9.17
CA TYR A 129 -6.22 -4.48 8.80
C TYR A 129 -5.19 -4.68 9.91
N GLN A 130 -4.85 -5.92 10.16
CA GLN A 130 -3.81 -6.31 11.11
C GLN A 130 -2.65 -6.91 10.34
N TYR A 131 -1.44 -6.56 10.76
CA TYR A 131 -0.19 -7.06 10.20
C TYR A 131 0.68 -7.60 11.32
N GLU A 132 1.36 -8.69 11.04
CA GLU A 132 2.39 -9.27 11.91
C GLU A 132 3.72 -9.27 11.17
N ARG A 133 4.78 -8.84 11.87
CA ARG A 133 6.15 -9.07 11.44
C ARG A 133 6.49 -10.54 11.66
N LYS A 134 7.04 -11.17 10.63
CA LYS A 134 7.64 -12.49 10.68
C LYS A 134 9.14 -12.36 10.97
N ASP A 135 9.84 -13.48 11.08
CA ASP A 135 11.29 -13.46 11.21
C ASP A 135 11.93 -12.72 10.04
N ASP A 136 13.04 -12.05 10.32
CA ASP A 136 13.81 -11.38 9.28
C ASP A 136 14.37 -12.41 8.30
N ASP A 137 14.48 -12.03 7.04
CA ASP A 137 14.86 -12.90 5.93
C ASP A 137 15.90 -12.20 5.04
N VAL A 138 16.50 -12.95 4.15
CA VAL A 138 17.37 -12.44 3.08
C VAL A 138 16.73 -12.78 1.75
N ILE A 139 16.40 -11.76 0.97
CA ILE A 139 15.84 -11.95 -0.37
C ILE A 139 16.82 -11.51 -1.46
N ASN A 140 16.82 -12.23 -2.57
CA ASN A 140 17.57 -11.86 -3.77
C ASN A 140 16.71 -10.93 -4.63
N THR A 141 17.27 -9.78 -5.00
CA THR A 141 16.63 -8.76 -5.84
C THR A 141 17.54 -8.40 -7.02
N ALA A 142 17.05 -7.56 -7.94
CA ALA A 142 17.88 -7.07 -9.05
C ALA A 142 19.04 -6.16 -8.58
N ILE A 143 18.93 -5.59 -7.37
CA ILE A 143 19.97 -4.74 -6.77
C ILE A 143 20.86 -5.48 -5.76
N GLY A 144 20.71 -6.81 -5.64
CA GLY A 144 21.51 -7.68 -4.76
C GLY A 144 20.69 -8.40 -3.69
N ALA A 145 21.40 -9.10 -2.80
CA ALA A 145 20.81 -9.74 -1.64
C ALA A 145 20.55 -8.69 -0.56
N LEU A 146 19.34 -8.63 -0.03
CA LEU A 146 18.90 -7.65 0.95
C LEU A 146 18.35 -8.32 2.20
N GLU A 147 18.80 -7.86 3.36
CA GLU A 147 18.18 -8.19 4.64
C GLU A 147 16.88 -7.43 4.80
N VAL A 148 15.80 -8.13 5.15
CA VAL A 148 14.45 -7.58 5.14
C VAL A 148 13.62 -7.98 6.34
N ALA A 149 12.79 -7.06 6.81
CA ALA A 149 11.69 -7.36 7.71
C ALA A 149 10.45 -7.75 6.88
N HIS A 150 9.91 -8.93 7.13
CA HIS A 150 8.72 -9.44 6.43
C HIS A 150 7.45 -9.17 7.23
N PHE A 151 6.51 -8.47 6.63
CA PHE A 151 5.18 -8.21 7.19
C PHE A 151 4.10 -8.96 6.41
N LYS A 152 3.23 -9.63 7.16
CA LYS A 152 2.11 -10.38 6.61
C LYS A 152 0.80 -9.89 7.21
N LYS A 153 -0.20 -9.67 6.35
CA LYS A 153 -1.56 -9.41 6.79
C LYS A 153 -2.11 -10.62 7.54
N VAL A 154 -2.68 -10.39 8.73
CA VAL A 154 -3.46 -11.39 9.45
C VAL A 154 -4.79 -11.58 8.73
N VAL A 155 -5.16 -12.82 8.46
CA VAL A 155 -6.41 -13.20 7.80
C VAL A 155 -7.15 -14.20 8.67
N ASP A 156 -8.49 -14.12 8.67
CA ASP A 156 -9.33 -15.03 9.47
C ASP A 156 -9.40 -16.43 8.86
N ASN A 157 -9.22 -16.52 7.54
CA ASN A 157 -9.17 -17.79 6.81
C ASN A 157 -8.27 -17.68 5.57
N ASP A 158 -7.80 -18.83 5.08
CA ASP A 158 -6.87 -18.92 3.95
C ASP A 158 -7.47 -18.47 2.60
N THR A 159 -8.80 -18.34 2.51
CA THR A 159 -9.49 -17.86 1.31
C THR A 159 -9.61 -16.35 1.26
N ASP A 160 -9.18 -15.63 2.29
CA ASP A 160 -9.15 -14.17 2.27
C ASP A 160 -7.97 -13.64 1.46
N ARG A 161 -8.13 -12.42 0.97
CA ARG A 161 -7.04 -11.72 0.28
C ARG A 161 -5.87 -11.53 1.23
N GLN A 162 -4.70 -12.03 0.84
CA GLN A 162 -3.46 -11.84 1.57
C GLN A 162 -2.67 -10.68 0.97
N PHE A 163 -1.93 -10.00 1.81
CA PHE A 163 -1.00 -8.95 1.41
C PHE A 163 0.24 -9.05 2.29
N GLU A 164 1.39 -9.13 1.64
CA GLU A 164 2.68 -9.24 2.29
C GLU A 164 3.64 -8.22 1.69
N PHE A 165 4.54 -7.70 2.51
CA PHE A 165 5.59 -6.81 2.04
C PHE A 165 6.88 -7.00 2.84
N TRP A 166 8.00 -6.79 2.15
CA TRP A 166 9.34 -6.93 2.69
C TRP A 166 10.04 -5.59 2.65
N LEU A 167 10.50 -5.13 3.80
CA LEU A 167 11.13 -3.84 4.01
C LEU A 167 12.63 -4.01 4.20
N SER A 168 13.43 -3.33 3.39
CA SER A 168 14.89 -3.45 3.47
C SER A 168 15.46 -2.68 4.65
N HIS A 169 16.25 -3.35 5.49
CA HIS A 169 16.99 -2.71 6.57
C HIS A 169 18.05 -1.73 6.06
N GLN A 170 18.66 -2.01 4.88
CA GLN A 170 19.68 -1.17 4.27
C GLN A 170 19.11 0.08 3.57
N HIS A 171 17.79 0.14 3.34
CA HIS A 171 17.13 1.19 2.56
C HIS A 171 16.01 1.89 3.35
N ASN A 172 16.28 2.25 4.60
CA ASN A 172 15.35 3.03 5.46
C ASN A 172 13.94 2.41 5.54
N SER A 173 13.86 1.09 5.64
CA SER A 173 12.58 0.35 5.67
C SER A 173 11.68 0.62 4.46
N LEU A 174 12.26 0.93 3.31
CA LEU A 174 11.49 1.01 2.06
C LEU A 174 11.12 -0.40 1.57
N PRO A 175 9.93 -0.56 0.95
CA PRO A 175 9.48 -1.84 0.43
C PRO A 175 10.33 -2.25 -0.79
N VAL A 176 10.87 -3.46 -0.76
CA VAL A 176 11.67 -4.04 -1.84
C VAL A 176 10.99 -5.24 -2.49
N LYS A 177 9.95 -5.77 -1.84
CA LYS A 177 9.09 -6.82 -2.38
C LYS A 177 7.68 -6.67 -1.83
N ILE A 178 6.69 -6.88 -2.70
CA ILE A 178 5.27 -6.88 -2.36
C ILE A 178 4.63 -8.12 -2.99
N ARG A 179 3.81 -8.83 -2.22
CA ARG A 179 3.02 -9.97 -2.68
C ARG A 179 1.55 -9.77 -2.34
N PHE A 180 0.72 -9.98 -3.32
CA PHE A 180 -0.73 -10.01 -3.18
C PHE A 180 -1.26 -11.38 -3.61
N ILE A 181 -2.14 -11.97 -2.81
CA ILE A 181 -2.84 -13.21 -3.13
C ILE A 181 -4.34 -12.92 -3.11
N ASP A 182 -5.01 -13.15 -4.23
CA ASP A 182 -6.45 -12.96 -4.34
C ASP A 182 -7.24 -14.12 -3.71
N LYS A 183 -8.58 -14.00 -3.65
CA LYS A 183 -9.47 -15.03 -3.10
C LYS A 183 -9.47 -16.36 -3.90
N LYS A 184 -8.92 -16.37 -5.11
CA LYS A 184 -8.81 -17.56 -5.96
C LYS A 184 -7.42 -18.20 -5.86
N GLY A 185 -6.54 -17.64 -5.03
CA GLY A 185 -5.16 -18.11 -4.88
C GLY A 185 -4.19 -17.60 -5.96
N ASN A 186 -4.62 -16.67 -6.83
CA ASN A 186 -3.69 -16.07 -7.79
C ASN A 186 -2.70 -15.17 -7.07
N VAL A 187 -1.42 -15.40 -7.33
CA VAL A 187 -0.31 -14.63 -6.72
C VAL A 187 0.16 -13.58 -7.70
N ILE A 188 0.26 -12.33 -7.24
CA ILE A 188 0.92 -11.22 -7.93
C ILE A 188 2.05 -10.76 -7.02
N GLU A 189 3.25 -10.74 -7.55
CA GLU A 189 4.46 -10.35 -6.83
C GLU A 189 5.22 -9.28 -7.60
N SER A 190 5.76 -8.31 -6.89
CA SER A 190 6.67 -7.30 -7.40
C SER A 190 7.92 -7.28 -6.55
N THR A 191 9.09 -7.27 -7.18
CA THR A 191 10.40 -7.17 -6.52
C THR A 191 11.24 -6.15 -7.28
N VAL A 192 12.02 -5.33 -6.56
CA VAL A 192 12.99 -4.37 -7.12
C VAL A 192 14.18 -5.06 -7.74
#